data_b38765d83bf59a1dbe3b0334e4546882
#
_entry.id   b38765d83bf59a1dbe3b0334e4546882
#
_cell.length_a   1.000
_cell.length_b   1.000
_cell.length_c   1.000
_cell.angle_alpha   90.00
_cell.angle_beta   90.00
_cell.angle_gamma   90.00
#
_symmetry.space_group_name_H-M   'P 1'
#
loop_
_entity.id
_entity.type
_entity.pdbx_description
1 polymer ?
#
loop_
_entity_poly.entity_id
_entity_poly.type
_entity_poly.pdbx_seq_one_letter_code
_entity_poly.pdbx_strand_id
1 'polypeptide(L)'
;MANCLEIYKCNLCGNIVESVHTGGGALTCCGEEMVLLAENTVDAAKEKHVPVIEKVAGGYKVTVGSVAHPMEEKHYIEWIELIADGKAYRQFLNPGEVATTVFCVEAASVTARELCNLHGVWSAQG
;
A
#
# COMPACT_ATOMS: atom_id res chain seq x y z
N MET A 1 -8.24 -9.46 16.02
CA MET A 1 -6.91 -10.07 15.89
C MET A 1 -6.25 -9.56 14.63
N ALA A 2 -5.03 -9.01 14.75
CA ALA A 2 -4.31 -8.47 13.60
C ALA A 2 -3.53 -9.58 12.89
N ASN A 3 -3.85 -9.82 11.62
CA ASN A 3 -3.15 -10.81 10.82
C ASN A 3 -1.91 -10.19 10.16
N CYS A 4 -0.91 -11.00 9.90
CA CYS A 4 0.32 -10.57 9.25
C CYS A 4 0.03 -9.86 7.92
N LEU A 5 0.70 -8.75 7.68
CA LEU A 5 0.57 -7.87 6.51
C LEU A 5 -0.69 -6.98 6.47
N GLU A 6 -1.57 -7.08 7.45
CA GLU A 6 -2.68 -6.14 7.55
C GLU A 6 -2.20 -4.75 7.98
N ILE A 7 -2.84 -3.73 7.45
CA ILE A 7 -2.53 -2.32 7.71
C ILE A 7 -3.63 -1.72 8.58
N TYR A 8 -3.25 -1.07 9.67
CA TYR A 8 -4.17 -0.45 10.61
C TYR A 8 -3.88 1.04 10.77
N LYS A 9 -4.92 1.81 11.03
CA LYS A 9 -4.80 3.26 11.23
C LYS A 9 -5.49 3.69 12.52
N CYS A 10 -4.85 4.59 13.25
CA CYS A 10 -5.50 5.33 14.35
C CYS A 10 -6.21 6.54 13.76
N ASN A 11 -7.54 6.61 13.97
CA ASN A 11 -8.33 7.72 13.45
C ASN A 11 -8.17 9.01 14.26
N LEU A 12 -7.48 8.96 15.40
CA LEU A 12 -7.25 10.15 16.23
C LEU A 12 -5.92 10.84 15.91
N CYS A 13 -4.82 10.09 15.86
CA CYS A 13 -3.50 10.67 15.61
C CYS A 13 -2.94 10.43 14.21
N GLY A 14 -3.56 9.53 13.44
CA GLY A 14 -3.13 9.21 12.08
C GLY A 14 -2.01 8.20 11.95
N ASN A 15 -1.53 7.60 13.06
CA ASN A 15 -0.54 6.54 12.96
C ASN A 15 -1.05 5.39 12.12
N ILE A 16 -0.19 4.88 11.22
CA ILE A 16 -0.49 3.71 10.40
C ILE A 16 0.59 2.67 10.68
N VAL A 17 0.16 1.43 10.95
CA VAL A 17 1.07 0.33 11.26
C VAL A 17 0.75 -0.88 10.39
N GLU A 18 1.76 -1.67 10.08
CA GLU A 18 1.60 -2.95 9.42
C GLU A 18 1.90 -4.06 10.42
N SER A 19 1.04 -5.07 10.49
CA SER A 19 1.26 -6.22 11.36
C SER A 19 2.28 -7.16 10.73
N VAL A 20 3.35 -7.46 11.45
CA VAL A 20 4.39 -8.38 10.98
C VAL A 20 4.31 -9.74 11.67
N HIS A 21 3.35 -9.92 12.56
CA HIS A 21 3.11 -11.18 13.26
C HIS A 21 1.64 -11.26 13.66
N THR A 22 1.02 -12.38 13.44
CA THR A 22 -0.36 -12.62 13.86
C THR A 22 -0.40 -12.92 15.35
N GLY A 23 -0.84 -11.95 16.15
CA GLY A 23 -1.02 -12.11 17.59
C GLY A 23 -2.48 -12.26 17.97
N GLY A 24 -2.76 -12.38 19.25
CA GLY A 24 -4.11 -12.61 19.76
C GLY A 24 -4.82 -11.39 20.29
N GLY A 25 -4.17 -10.23 20.35
CA GLY A 25 -4.74 -9.03 20.93
C GLY A 25 -5.22 -8.02 19.91
N ALA A 26 -5.92 -7.00 20.39
CA ALA A 26 -6.33 -5.86 19.59
C ALA A 26 -5.21 -4.82 19.53
N LEU A 27 -5.10 -4.11 18.40
CA LEU A 27 -4.20 -2.98 18.26
C LEU A 27 -4.94 -1.72 18.71
N THR A 28 -4.38 -1.01 19.68
CA THR A 28 -4.98 0.22 20.21
C THR A 28 -3.98 1.37 20.09
N CYS A 29 -4.51 2.57 19.87
CA CYS A 29 -3.72 3.80 19.82
C CYS A 29 -4.63 4.94 20.28
N CYS A 30 -4.11 5.87 21.08
CA CYS A 30 -4.88 7.00 21.59
C CYS A 30 -6.17 6.58 22.34
N GLY A 31 -6.14 5.44 23.02
CA GLY A 31 -7.27 4.94 23.81
C GLY A 31 -8.39 4.29 23.01
N GLU A 32 -8.23 4.09 21.70
CA GLU A 32 -9.22 3.44 20.84
C GLU A 32 -8.60 2.34 20.00
N GLU A 33 -9.42 1.40 19.57
CA GLU A 33 -8.96 0.38 18.63
C GLU A 33 -8.60 1.01 17.29
N MET A 34 -7.47 0.58 16.73
CA MET A 34 -7.07 0.97 15.39
C MET A 34 -7.98 0.29 14.37
N VAL A 35 -8.20 0.97 13.25
CA VAL A 35 -9.10 0.50 12.19
C VAL A 35 -8.31 -0.17 11.07
N LEU A 36 -8.76 -1.34 10.65
CA LEU A 36 -8.19 -2.04 9.50
C LEU A 36 -8.41 -1.21 8.24
N LEU A 37 -7.35 -0.93 7.52
CA LEU A 37 -7.43 -0.33 6.18
C LEU A 37 -7.58 -1.48 5.16
N ALA A 38 -8.83 -1.84 4.90
CA ALA A 38 -9.13 -2.87 3.92
C ALA A 38 -8.86 -2.33 2.51
N GLU A 39 -8.38 -3.20 1.64
CA GLU A 39 -7.96 -2.82 0.30
C GLU A 39 -9.14 -2.52 -0.62
N ASN A 40 -9.00 -1.51 -1.47
CA ASN A 40 -9.97 -1.16 -2.54
C ASN A 40 -11.39 -0.86 -2.04
N THR A 41 -11.55 -0.40 -0.81
CA THR A 41 -12.89 -0.20 -0.22
C THR A 41 -13.34 1.25 -0.18
N VAL A 42 -12.44 2.19 -0.36
CA VAL A 42 -12.78 3.62 -0.38
C VAL A 42 -13.30 3.98 -1.77
N ASP A 43 -14.42 4.74 -1.81
CA ASP A 43 -14.99 5.19 -3.07
C ASP A 43 -14.13 6.33 -3.64
N ALA A 44 -13.32 6.00 -4.64
CA ALA A 44 -12.41 6.92 -5.30
C ALA A 44 -12.12 6.43 -6.72
N ALA A 45 -11.46 7.26 -7.52
CA ALA A 45 -11.13 6.93 -8.91
C ALA A 45 -10.18 5.72 -8.98
N LYS A 46 -10.70 4.59 -9.45
CA LYS A 46 -9.93 3.34 -9.55
C LYS A 46 -8.74 3.47 -10.47
N GLU A 47 -8.90 4.17 -11.60
CA GLU A 47 -7.85 4.36 -12.59
C GLU A 47 -6.64 5.13 -12.05
N LYS A 48 -6.82 5.87 -10.93
CA LYS A 48 -5.74 6.60 -10.28
C LYS A 48 -5.17 5.86 -9.07
N HIS A 49 -5.87 4.87 -8.54
CA HIS A 49 -5.50 4.23 -7.25
C HIS A 49 -5.08 2.77 -7.38
N VAL A 50 -5.67 2.01 -8.30
CA VAL A 50 -5.30 0.60 -8.44
C VAL A 50 -3.90 0.52 -9.04
N PRO A 51 -2.95 -0.17 -8.36
CA PRO A 51 -1.60 -0.32 -8.89
C PRO A 51 -1.60 -1.06 -10.23
N VAL A 52 -0.75 -0.63 -11.14
CA VAL A 52 -0.50 -1.29 -12.42
C VAL A 52 0.83 -2.01 -12.33
N ILE A 53 0.82 -3.32 -12.49
CA ILE A 53 1.99 -4.17 -12.39
C ILE A 53 2.47 -4.54 -13.79
N GLU A 54 3.74 -4.29 -14.07
CA GLU A 54 4.37 -4.64 -15.33
C GLU A 54 5.62 -5.46 -15.06
N LYS A 55 5.71 -6.65 -15.68
CA LYS A 55 6.92 -7.44 -15.57
C LYS A 55 7.98 -6.84 -16.48
N VAL A 56 9.15 -6.57 -15.91
CA VAL A 56 10.31 -6.00 -16.63
C VAL A 56 11.52 -6.92 -16.46
N ALA A 57 12.58 -6.64 -17.21
CA ALA A 57 13.83 -7.41 -17.08
C ALA A 57 14.34 -7.30 -15.63
N GLY A 58 14.46 -8.43 -14.95
CA GLY A 58 14.97 -8.51 -13.58
C GLY A 58 13.99 -8.14 -12.49
N GLY A 59 12.69 -7.94 -12.78
CA GLY A 59 11.76 -7.62 -11.73
C GLY A 59 10.37 -7.18 -12.18
N TYR A 60 9.76 -6.34 -11.36
CA TYR A 60 8.42 -5.80 -11.61
C TYR A 60 8.42 -4.28 -11.44
N LYS A 61 7.78 -3.61 -12.38
CA LYS A 61 7.53 -2.17 -12.28
C LYS A 61 6.08 -1.96 -11.82
N VAL A 62 5.90 -1.19 -10.77
CA VAL A 62 4.57 -0.87 -10.24
C VAL A 62 4.36 0.63 -10.37
N THR A 63 3.26 1.00 -10.99
CA THR A 63 2.86 2.41 -11.18
C THR A 63 1.47 2.60 -10.60
N VAL A 64 1.23 3.71 -9.92
CA VAL A 64 -0.09 4.06 -9.37
C VAL A 64 -0.58 5.29 -10.12
N GLY A 65 -1.59 5.16 -10.94
CA GLY A 65 -2.34 4.00 -11.46
C GLY A 65 -2.22 4.01 -12.97
N SER A 66 -3.23 3.46 -13.71
CA SER A 66 -3.26 3.56 -15.18
C SER A 66 -3.35 5.02 -15.64
N VAL A 67 -4.00 5.87 -14.86
CA VAL A 67 -3.95 7.33 -14.97
C VAL A 67 -3.12 7.83 -13.81
N ALA A 68 -2.17 8.74 -14.06
CA ALA A 68 -1.23 9.20 -13.04
C ALA A 68 -1.95 9.76 -11.81
N HIS A 69 -1.57 9.25 -10.63
CA HIS A 69 -2.07 9.75 -9.36
C HIS A 69 -1.37 11.07 -9.01
N PRO A 70 -2.10 12.05 -8.43
CA PRO A 70 -1.44 13.26 -7.91
C PRO A 70 -0.32 12.94 -6.93
N MET A 71 0.74 13.74 -6.96
CA MET A 71 1.85 13.65 -6.02
C MET A 71 2.11 15.04 -5.43
N GLU A 72 1.09 15.58 -4.77
CA GLU A 72 1.11 16.89 -4.11
C GLU A 72 1.24 16.71 -2.60
N GLU A 73 1.72 17.71 -1.88
CA GLU A 73 1.93 17.62 -0.43
C GLU A 73 0.70 17.15 0.34
N LYS A 74 -0.50 17.55 -0.10
CA LYS A 74 -1.76 17.20 0.58
C LYS A 74 -2.42 15.96 0.03
N HIS A 75 -1.99 15.47 -1.12
CA HIS A 75 -2.60 14.32 -1.80
C HIS A 75 -1.54 13.59 -2.60
N TYR A 76 -1.05 12.47 -2.06
CA TYR A 76 0.02 11.72 -2.71
C TYR A 76 0.02 10.25 -2.27
N ILE A 77 0.72 9.43 -3.05
CA ILE A 77 0.98 8.03 -2.70
C ILE A 77 2.18 8.00 -1.77
N GLU A 78 1.98 7.51 -0.55
CA GLU A 78 3.04 7.50 0.47
C GLU A 78 4.03 6.37 0.29
N TRP A 79 3.57 5.22 -0.19
CA TRP A 79 4.44 4.08 -0.49
C TRP A 79 3.78 3.11 -1.47
N ILE A 80 4.64 2.33 -2.12
CA ILE A 80 4.25 1.19 -2.95
C ILE A 80 4.93 -0.04 -2.36
N GLU A 81 4.17 -1.13 -2.23
CA GLU A 81 4.64 -2.39 -1.70
C GLU A 81 4.40 -3.51 -2.69
N LEU A 82 5.38 -4.41 -2.81
CA LEU A 82 5.26 -5.65 -3.59
C LEU A 82 5.35 -6.82 -2.63
N ILE A 83 4.41 -7.74 -2.71
CA ILE A 83 4.40 -8.97 -1.92
C ILE A 83 4.59 -10.13 -2.88
N ALA A 84 5.62 -10.93 -2.63
CA ALA A 84 5.99 -12.07 -3.46
C ALA A 84 6.60 -13.16 -2.59
N ASP A 85 6.10 -14.39 -2.73
CA ASP A 85 6.64 -15.57 -2.02
C ASP A 85 6.78 -15.37 -0.51
N GLY A 86 5.77 -14.73 0.11
CA GLY A 86 5.76 -14.47 1.55
C GLY A 86 6.68 -13.34 2.01
N LYS A 87 7.27 -12.58 1.08
CA LYS A 87 8.15 -11.46 1.37
C LYS A 87 7.48 -10.16 0.96
N ALA A 88 7.71 -9.11 1.73
CA ALA A 88 7.20 -7.77 1.45
C ALA A 88 8.36 -6.82 1.17
N TYR A 89 8.23 -6.06 0.10
CA TYR A 89 9.20 -5.06 -0.35
C TYR A 89 8.49 -3.73 -0.45
N ARG A 90 9.02 -2.67 0.15
CA ARG A 90 8.35 -1.37 0.19
C ARG A 90 9.28 -0.26 -0.25
N GLN A 91 8.74 0.65 -1.06
CA GLN A 91 9.40 1.90 -1.43
C GLN A 91 8.53 3.06 -0.95
N PHE A 92 9.08 3.89 -0.07
CA PHE A 92 8.43 5.13 0.34
C PHE A 92 8.62 6.19 -0.73
N LEU A 93 7.59 7.02 -0.93
CA LEU A 93 7.59 8.09 -1.90
C LEU A 93 7.34 9.42 -1.22
N ASN A 94 7.78 10.49 -1.85
CA ASN A 94 7.56 11.86 -1.37
C ASN A 94 6.74 12.66 -2.38
N PRO A 95 6.02 13.71 -1.94
CA PRO A 95 5.38 14.61 -2.88
C PRO A 95 6.36 15.13 -3.93
N GLY A 96 5.91 15.25 -5.16
CA GLY A 96 6.73 15.66 -6.29
C GLY A 96 7.44 14.54 -7.01
N GLU A 97 7.52 13.34 -6.42
CA GLU A 97 8.06 12.15 -7.08
C GLU A 97 6.98 11.47 -7.93
N VAL A 98 7.39 10.80 -9.00
CA VAL A 98 6.45 10.00 -9.80
C VAL A 98 6.06 8.75 -9.00
N ALA A 99 4.76 8.40 -9.01
CA ALA A 99 4.25 7.24 -8.28
C ALA A 99 4.54 5.94 -9.04
N THR A 100 5.82 5.62 -9.15
CA THR A 100 6.29 4.40 -9.81
C THR A 100 7.57 3.91 -9.15
N THR A 101 7.75 2.61 -9.12
CA THR A 101 8.99 2.01 -8.62
C THR A 101 9.23 0.66 -9.29
N VAL A 102 10.50 0.25 -9.34
CA VAL A 102 10.89 -1.06 -9.84
C VAL A 102 11.42 -1.88 -8.68
N PHE A 103 10.88 -3.08 -8.51
CA PHE A 103 11.35 -4.04 -7.52
C PHE A 103 12.15 -5.12 -8.24
N CYS A 104 13.40 -5.32 -7.82
CA CYS A 104 14.28 -6.35 -8.37
C CYS A 104 13.95 -7.71 -7.74
N VAL A 105 12.79 -8.24 -8.06
CA VAL A 105 12.23 -9.47 -7.47
C VAL A 105 11.77 -10.38 -8.60
N GLU A 106 12.19 -11.66 -8.55
CA GLU A 106 11.69 -12.67 -9.47
C GLU A 106 10.71 -13.57 -8.74
N ALA A 107 9.48 -13.64 -9.26
CA ALA A 107 8.43 -14.49 -8.71
C ALA A 107 7.42 -14.81 -9.80
N ALA A 108 6.71 -15.93 -9.65
CA ALA A 108 5.69 -16.34 -10.61
C ALA A 108 4.45 -15.44 -10.54
N SER A 109 4.12 -14.96 -9.34
CA SER A 109 2.99 -14.07 -9.12
C SER A 109 3.31 -13.10 -7.98
N VAL A 110 2.74 -11.91 -8.05
CA VAL A 110 2.96 -10.86 -7.07
C VAL A 110 1.65 -10.14 -6.76
N THR A 111 1.60 -9.53 -5.59
CA THR A 111 0.55 -8.58 -5.22
C THR A 111 1.23 -7.23 -4.99
N ALA A 112 0.68 -6.18 -5.58
CA ALA A 112 1.13 -4.82 -5.31
C ALA A 112 0.09 -4.10 -4.47
N ARG A 113 0.56 -3.31 -3.49
CA ARG A 113 -0.30 -2.44 -2.68
C ARG A 113 0.28 -1.04 -2.67
N GLU A 114 -0.58 -0.05 -2.49
CA GLU A 114 -0.18 1.32 -2.31
C GLU A 114 -1.00 1.97 -1.21
N LEU A 115 -0.48 3.02 -0.60
CA LEU A 115 -1.21 3.86 0.34
C LEU A 115 -1.33 5.27 -0.22
N CYS A 116 -2.57 5.70 -0.47
CA CYS A 116 -2.90 7.09 -0.71
C CYS A 116 -3.28 7.73 0.62
N ASN A 117 -2.68 8.89 0.94
CA ASN A 117 -2.93 9.53 2.23
C ASN A 117 -4.39 9.93 2.45
N LEU A 118 -5.16 10.12 1.39
CA LEU A 118 -6.59 10.49 1.49
C LEU A 118 -7.53 9.30 1.25
N HIS A 119 -7.14 8.30 0.45
CA HIS A 119 -8.06 7.26 -0.02
C HIS A 119 -7.67 5.84 0.40
N GLY A 120 -6.72 5.70 1.33
CA GLY A 120 -6.41 4.41 1.94
C GLY A 120 -5.56 3.49 1.07
N VAL A 121 -5.69 2.18 1.31
CA VAL A 121 -4.87 1.13 0.68
C VAL A 121 -5.60 0.55 -0.53
N TRP A 122 -4.87 0.41 -1.63
CA TRP A 122 -5.36 -0.20 -2.87
C TRP A 122 -4.40 -1.28 -3.32
N SER A 123 -4.91 -2.33 -3.93
CA SER A 123 -4.10 -3.46 -4.36
C SER A 123 -4.47 -3.97 -5.74
N ALA A 124 -3.54 -4.71 -6.32
CA ALA A 124 -3.75 -5.47 -7.56
C ALA A 124 -2.84 -6.70 -7.55
N GLN A 125 -3.22 -7.71 -8.31
CA GLN A 125 -2.43 -8.92 -8.50
C GLN A 125 -1.89 -8.96 -9.92
N GLY A 126 -0.68 -9.45 -10.05
CA GLY A 126 -0.02 -9.57 -11.35
C GLY A 126 0.85 -10.78 -11.52
#